data_3cdda1e904600c856186563dd99146fe
#
_entry.id   3cdda1e904600c856186563dd99146fe
#
_cell.length_a   1.000
_cell.length_b   1.000
_cell.length_c   1.000
_cell.angle_alpha   90.00
_cell.angle_beta   90.00
_cell.angle_gamma   90.00
#
_symmetry.space_group_name_H-M   'P 1'
#
loop_
_entity.id
_entity.type
_entity.pdbx_description
1 polymer ?
#
loop_
_entity_poly.entity_id
_entity_poly.type
_entity_poly.pdbx_seq_one_letter_code
_entity_poly.pdbx_strand_id
1 'polypeptide(L)'
;MDNQKNILLHIDETFLNLEEDEFYKYLEIAKKALSGTIGNNLLELSFRRDEAGEEAQKFFLALRDSALKQDGLLDLLYERIIREYDFAGNYLILLFHDAYDVITKTTDNNKLDESEEVYEYVLCAICPVELTKAGLGYHKDKNIIAPRIRDWVVSVPETGFLFPAFSDRSSDVNAMGYYVKDAKKAQPAFMQEVLGCEAKRTAAEEKKTFHGILKDVISEEVEDAKTVILDIQQDLNDMVEEHKNVFENEPVLLTPPAIREAMAEKGLSEEVISKVEEICEETFGDTPPLAENLIDSKALQTHAAAKKANVLALEVESLKQKLEEKEALPEKEVILQVSAEKLPDIQTEFINGKKCIVIPLEEDEHATINGKHWDNAPF
;
A
#
# COMPACT_ATOMS: atom_id res chain seq x y z
N MET A 1 -10.45 -3.92 -30.05
CA MET A 1 -9.14 -3.65 -30.68
C MET A 1 -8.30 -4.92 -30.63
N ASP A 2 -7.52 -5.20 -31.64
CA ASP A 2 -6.59 -6.34 -31.64
C ASP A 2 -5.15 -5.92 -31.30
N ASN A 3 -4.22 -6.88 -31.22
CA ASN A 3 -2.80 -6.62 -30.90
C ASN A 3 -2.07 -5.77 -31.96
N GLN A 4 -2.67 -5.56 -33.13
CA GLN A 4 -2.13 -4.74 -34.21
C GLN A 4 -2.76 -3.34 -34.24
N LYS A 5 -3.51 -2.98 -33.20
CA LYS A 5 -4.27 -1.73 -33.07
C LYS A 5 -5.32 -1.53 -34.17
N ASN A 6 -5.84 -2.62 -34.75
CA ASN A 6 -6.96 -2.55 -35.67
C ASN A 6 -8.29 -2.56 -34.93
N ILE A 7 -9.26 -1.83 -35.43
CA ILE A 7 -10.64 -1.88 -34.93
C ILE A 7 -11.24 -3.19 -35.41
N LEU A 8 -11.54 -4.11 -34.51
CA LEU A 8 -12.21 -5.38 -34.84
C LEU A 8 -13.72 -5.19 -35.01
N LEU A 9 -14.29 -4.29 -34.22
CA LEU A 9 -15.70 -3.99 -34.22
C LEU A 9 -15.88 -2.53 -33.85
N HIS A 10 -16.50 -1.79 -34.73
CA HIS A 10 -16.97 -0.45 -34.46
C HIS A 10 -18.40 -0.56 -33.90
N ILE A 11 -18.56 -0.23 -32.64
CA ILE A 11 -19.85 -0.28 -31.97
C ILE A 11 -20.32 1.16 -31.83
N ASP A 12 -21.09 1.65 -32.81
CA ASP A 12 -21.64 2.98 -32.75
C ASP A 12 -22.78 3.07 -31.71
N GLU A 13 -23.99 3.02 -32.13
CA GLU A 13 -25.17 3.14 -31.29
C GLU A 13 -25.60 1.81 -30.64
N THR A 14 -24.77 0.75 -30.72
CA THR A 14 -25.15 -0.60 -30.27
C THR A 14 -25.40 -0.66 -28.77
N PHE A 15 -24.73 0.20 -27.98
CA PHE A 15 -25.02 0.34 -26.55
C PHE A 15 -26.43 0.81 -26.24
N LEU A 16 -27.09 1.53 -27.15
CA LEU A 16 -28.47 1.96 -27.00
C LEU A 16 -29.47 0.79 -27.12
N ASN A 17 -28.98 -0.36 -27.60
CA ASN A 17 -29.78 -1.59 -27.74
C ASN A 17 -29.58 -2.58 -26.61
N LEU A 18 -28.81 -2.22 -25.58
CA LEU A 18 -28.67 -3.05 -24.38
C LEU A 18 -29.96 -3.04 -23.58
N GLU A 19 -30.31 -4.17 -23.01
CA GLU A 19 -31.38 -4.23 -22.03
C GLU A 19 -30.93 -3.48 -20.75
N GLU A 20 -31.88 -2.98 -19.97
CA GLU A 20 -31.59 -2.15 -18.79
C GLU A 20 -30.61 -2.82 -17.81
N ASP A 21 -30.80 -4.13 -17.56
CA ASP A 21 -29.93 -4.91 -16.69
C ASP A 21 -28.48 -4.98 -17.23
N GLU A 22 -28.32 -5.08 -18.55
CA GLU A 22 -27.00 -5.10 -19.20
C GLU A 22 -26.35 -3.73 -19.14
N PHE A 23 -27.09 -2.66 -19.37
CA PHE A 23 -26.60 -1.30 -19.25
C PHE A 23 -26.05 -1.05 -17.84
N TYR A 24 -26.81 -1.35 -16.80
CA TYR A 24 -26.35 -1.19 -15.42
C TYR A 24 -25.13 -2.05 -15.09
N LYS A 25 -25.04 -3.25 -15.62
CA LYS A 25 -23.88 -4.11 -15.45
C LYS A 25 -22.60 -3.48 -16.02
N TYR A 26 -22.67 -2.92 -17.21
CA TYR A 26 -21.51 -2.26 -17.81
C TYR A 26 -21.17 -0.92 -17.14
N LEU A 27 -22.16 -0.19 -16.69
CA LEU A 27 -21.96 1.00 -15.87
C LEU A 27 -21.25 0.66 -14.56
N GLU A 28 -21.63 -0.40 -13.88
CA GLU A 28 -20.95 -0.88 -12.67
C GLU A 28 -19.50 -1.35 -12.94
N ILE A 29 -19.24 -1.91 -14.11
CA ILE A 29 -17.86 -2.23 -14.54
C ILE A 29 -17.09 -0.93 -14.75
N ALA A 30 -17.64 0.05 -15.44
CA ALA A 30 -16.98 1.33 -15.72
C ALA A 30 -16.72 2.14 -14.42
N LYS A 31 -17.67 2.16 -13.50
CA LYS A 31 -17.51 2.81 -12.18
C LYS A 31 -16.30 2.30 -11.38
N LYS A 32 -15.77 1.12 -11.67
CA LYS A 32 -14.54 0.64 -11.06
C LYS A 32 -13.32 1.48 -11.42
N ALA A 33 -13.38 2.23 -12.53
CA ALA A 33 -12.38 3.24 -12.86
C ALA A 33 -12.39 4.44 -11.90
N LEU A 34 -13.36 4.52 -10.99
CA LEU A 34 -13.40 5.53 -9.92
C LEU A 34 -13.06 4.93 -8.55
N SER A 35 -12.61 3.68 -8.51
CA SER A 35 -12.29 2.97 -7.27
C SER A 35 -10.78 2.83 -7.08
N GLY A 36 -10.33 2.99 -5.84
CA GLY A 36 -8.92 2.81 -5.51
C GLY A 36 -8.43 3.82 -4.50
N THR A 37 -7.13 3.85 -4.32
CA THR A 37 -6.47 4.78 -3.39
C THR A 37 -6.02 6.01 -4.15
N ILE A 38 -6.39 7.19 -3.65
CA ILE A 38 -5.93 8.48 -4.18
C ILE A 38 -4.40 8.57 -4.09
N GLY A 39 -3.78 9.12 -5.13
CA GLY A 39 -2.32 9.17 -5.25
C GLY A 39 -1.70 7.86 -5.76
N ASN A 40 -2.45 6.77 -5.81
CA ASN A 40 -1.98 5.46 -6.26
C ASN A 40 -2.75 4.97 -7.50
N ASN A 41 -3.97 4.46 -7.32
CA ASN A 41 -4.82 4.03 -8.42
C ASN A 41 -5.62 5.17 -9.05
N LEU A 42 -5.88 6.23 -8.27
CA LEU A 42 -6.59 7.43 -8.70
C LEU A 42 -5.64 8.62 -8.60
N LEU A 43 -5.41 9.27 -9.72
CA LEU A 43 -4.60 10.48 -9.81
C LEU A 43 -5.49 11.62 -10.30
N GLU A 44 -5.33 12.79 -9.69
CA GLU A 44 -5.87 14.02 -10.23
C GLU A 44 -4.79 14.70 -11.06
N LEU A 45 -5.03 14.84 -12.36
CA LEU A 45 -4.11 15.40 -13.34
C LEU A 45 -4.57 16.80 -13.71
N SER A 46 -3.62 17.72 -13.83
CA SER A 46 -3.87 19.07 -14.38
C SER A 46 -3.51 19.10 -15.86
N PHE A 47 -4.28 19.84 -16.66
CA PHE A 47 -3.90 20.07 -18.06
C PHE A 47 -2.58 20.82 -18.14
N ARG A 48 -1.78 20.49 -19.17
CA ARG A 48 -0.53 21.20 -19.45
C ARG A 48 -0.80 22.68 -19.71
N ARG A 49 0.13 23.52 -19.30
CA ARG A 49 0.04 25.01 -19.48
C ARG A 49 0.59 25.46 -20.83
N ASP A 50 0.53 24.60 -21.82
CA ASP A 50 0.91 24.88 -23.20
C ASP A 50 -0.31 24.84 -24.13
N GLU A 51 -0.11 25.19 -25.40
CA GLU A 51 -1.16 25.19 -26.42
C GLU A 51 -1.84 23.82 -26.56
N ALA A 52 -1.06 22.72 -26.46
CA ALA A 52 -1.60 21.37 -26.55
C ALA A 52 -2.49 21.00 -25.36
N GLY A 53 -2.15 21.46 -24.14
CA GLY A 53 -2.98 21.26 -22.95
C GLY A 53 -4.28 22.06 -23.03
N GLU A 54 -4.22 23.32 -23.52
CA GLU A 54 -5.42 24.12 -23.72
C GLU A 54 -6.34 23.54 -24.80
N GLU A 55 -5.78 23.02 -25.89
CA GLU A 55 -6.57 22.34 -26.93
C GLU A 55 -7.22 21.07 -26.40
N ALA A 56 -6.50 20.29 -25.61
CA ALA A 56 -7.06 19.09 -24.99
C ALA A 56 -8.20 19.42 -24.02
N GLN A 57 -8.05 20.45 -23.20
CA GLN A 57 -9.11 20.90 -22.28
C GLN A 57 -10.36 21.33 -23.08
N LYS A 58 -10.21 22.13 -24.12
CA LYS A 58 -11.32 22.55 -25.01
C LYS A 58 -11.99 21.34 -25.66
N PHE A 59 -11.19 20.35 -26.08
CA PHE A 59 -11.70 19.10 -26.64
C PHE A 59 -12.56 18.33 -25.65
N PHE A 60 -12.10 18.13 -24.41
CA PHE A 60 -12.88 17.41 -23.40
C PHE A 60 -14.11 18.17 -22.91
N LEU A 61 -14.06 19.50 -22.87
CA LEU A 61 -15.26 20.33 -22.66
C LEU A 61 -16.28 20.12 -23.77
N ALA A 62 -15.87 20.19 -25.04
CA ALA A 62 -16.76 19.95 -26.17
C ALA A 62 -17.33 18.52 -26.17
N LEU A 63 -16.52 17.52 -25.80
CA LEU A 63 -16.93 16.13 -25.70
C LEU A 63 -18.04 15.96 -24.65
N ARG A 64 -17.87 16.56 -23.44
CA ARG A 64 -18.87 16.57 -22.38
C ARG A 64 -20.14 17.28 -22.83
N ASP A 65 -20.01 18.50 -23.34
CA ASP A 65 -21.15 19.34 -23.71
C ASP A 65 -21.93 18.76 -24.89
N SER A 66 -21.33 17.93 -25.72
CA SER A 66 -22.01 17.17 -26.78
C SER A 66 -22.83 15.98 -26.25
N ALA A 67 -22.70 15.66 -24.96
CA ALA A 67 -23.29 14.46 -24.37
C ALA A 67 -22.94 13.17 -25.15
N LEU A 68 -21.73 13.07 -25.68
CA LEU A 68 -21.22 11.98 -26.54
C LEU A 68 -22.00 11.77 -27.84
N LYS A 69 -22.73 12.79 -28.35
CA LYS A 69 -23.56 12.69 -29.54
C LYS A 69 -22.87 13.17 -30.80
N GLN A 70 -21.63 13.55 -30.75
CA GLN A 70 -20.88 14.11 -31.86
C GLN A 70 -19.78 13.14 -32.33
N ASP A 71 -20.08 12.36 -33.38
CA ASP A 71 -19.23 11.27 -33.88
C ASP A 71 -17.81 11.71 -34.14
N GLY A 72 -17.59 12.89 -34.73
CA GLY A 72 -16.24 13.40 -35.01
C GLY A 72 -15.39 13.63 -33.76
N LEU A 73 -15.98 13.95 -32.59
CA LEU A 73 -15.26 14.05 -31.32
C LEU A 73 -14.95 12.66 -30.78
N LEU A 74 -15.87 11.72 -30.93
CA LEU A 74 -15.68 10.33 -30.49
C LEU A 74 -14.54 9.67 -31.30
N ASP A 75 -14.56 9.83 -32.63
CA ASP A 75 -13.52 9.29 -33.49
C ASP A 75 -12.14 9.84 -33.14
N LEU A 76 -12.01 11.13 -32.89
CA LEU A 76 -10.75 11.75 -32.44
C LEU A 76 -10.29 11.18 -31.08
N LEU A 77 -11.19 10.95 -30.14
CA LEU A 77 -10.85 10.33 -28.86
C LEU A 77 -10.36 8.90 -29.05
N TYR A 78 -11.09 8.12 -29.87
CA TYR A 78 -10.70 6.72 -30.13
C TYR A 78 -9.35 6.65 -30.84
N GLU A 79 -9.09 7.50 -31.82
CA GLU A 79 -7.79 7.55 -32.52
C GLU A 79 -6.65 7.88 -31.56
N ARG A 80 -6.83 8.86 -30.65
CA ARG A 80 -5.84 9.19 -29.61
C ARG A 80 -5.58 7.99 -28.69
N ILE A 81 -6.63 7.36 -28.16
CA ILE A 81 -6.51 6.20 -27.28
C ILE A 81 -5.83 5.04 -28.00
N ILE A 82 -6.23 4.72 -29.23
CA ILE A 82 -5.65 3.60 -30.01
C ILE A 82 -4.17 3.81 -30.27
N ARG A 83 -3.78 5.04 -30.56
CA ARG A 83 -2.39 5.36 -30.88
C ARG A 83 -1.48 5.22 -29.66
N GLU A 84 -1.91 5.74 -28.52
CA GLU A 84 -1.05 5.91 -27.35
C GLU A 84 -1.22 4.84 -26.27
N TYR A 85 -2.37 4.15 -26.23
CA TYR A 85 -2.59 3.14 -25.18
C TYR A 85 -1.73 1.91 -25.42
N ASP A 86 -0.80 1.67 -24.50
CA ASP A 86 0.11 0.51 -24.54
C ASP A 86 -0.52 -0.70 -23.83
N PHE A 87 -1.25 -1.49 -24.60
CA PHE A 87 -1.89 -2.71 -24.13
C PHE A 87 -1.77 -3.85 -25.14
N ALA A 88 -1.17 -4.95 -24.70
CA ALA A 88 -1.03 -6.17 -25.51
C ALA A 88 -2.26 -7.06 -25.36
N GLY A 89 -3.29 -6.82 -26.16
CA GLY A 89 -4.53 -7.61 -26.13
C GLY A 89 -5.70 -6.89 -26.76
N ASN A 90 -6.87 -7.50 -26.66
CA ASN A 90 -8.10 -6.88 -27.08
C ASN A 90 -8.71 -6.09 -25.93
N TYR A 91 -9.29 -4.94 -26.23
CA TYR A 91 -9.95 -4.13 -25.22
C TYR A 91 -11.19 -3.45 -25.78
N LEU A 92 -12.09 -3.09 -24.89
CA LEU A 92 -13.29 -2.31 -25.14
C LEU A 92 -13.15 -0.97 -24.45
N ILE A 93 -13.47 0.11 -25.16
CA ILE A 93 -13.55 1.45 -24.62
C ILE A 93 -15.02 1.71 -24.29
N LEU A 94 -15.32 1.94 -23.02
CA LEU A 94 -16.64 2.29 -22.53
C LEU A 94 -16.65 3.78 -22.21
N LEU A 95 -17.59 4.51 -22.79
CA LEU A 95 -17.82 5.93 -22.54
C LEU A 95 -19.21 6.13 -21.98
N PHE A 96 -19.31 6.90 -20.92
CA PHE A 96 -20.57 7.29 -20.29
C PHE A 96 -20.57 8.80 -20.11
N HIS A 97 -21.70 9.42 -20.46
CA HIS A 97 -22.00 10.79 -20.09
C HIS A 97 -23.19 10.73 -19.14
N ASP A 98 -23.09 11.41 -18.01
CA ASP A 98 -24.17 11.48 -17.04
C ASP A 98 -24.11 12.82 -16.30
N ALA A 99 -25.21 13.16 -15.65
CA ALA A 99 -25.35 14.36 -14.85
C ALA A 99 -25.75 13.98 -13.43
N TYR A 100 -25.11 14.60 -12.47
CA TYR A 100 -25.29 14.32 -11.07
C TYR A 100 -25.59 15.61 -10.32
N ASP A 101 -26.69 15.63 -9.57
CA ASP A 101 -27.10 16.78 -8.77
C ASP A 101 -26.28 16.84 -7.47
N VAL A 102 -25.49 17.89 -7.33
CA VAL A 102 -24.69 18.12 -6.13
C VAL A 102 -25.52 18.88 -5.11
N ILE A 103 -25.98 18.17 -4.09
CA ILE A 103 -26.74 18.80 -3.00
C ILE A 103 -25.79 19.64 -2.15
N THR A 104 -25.84 20.96 -2.28
CA THR A 104 -25.13 21.87 -1.40
C THR A 104 -25.83 21.95 -0.03
N LYS A 105 -25.08 21.71 1.03
CA LYS A 105 -25.54 21.90 2.41
C LYS A 105 -24.95 23.18 2.96
N THR A 106 -25.78 23.97 3.64
CA THR A 106 -25.29 25.11 4.45
C THR A 106 -24.50 24.61 5.66
N THR A 107 -23.72 25.52 6.26
CA THR A 107 -22.99 25.28 7.52
C THR A 107 -23.88 24.74 8.64
N ASP A 108 -25.18 25.02 8.60
CA ASP A 108 -26.21 24.57 9.55
C ASP A 108 -26.84 23.21 9.18
N ASN A 109 -26.25 22.51 8.21
CA ASN A 109 -26.74 21.21 7.71
C ASN A 109 -28.17 21.23 7.10
N ASN A 110 -28.71 22.40 6.80
CA ASN A 110 -29.98 22.56 6.11
C ASN A 110 -29.75 22.45 4.60
N LYS A 111 -30.64 21.72 3.91
CA LYS A 111 -30.67 21.70 2.44
C LYS A 111 -31.11 23.08 1.94
N LEU A 112 -30.30 23.68 1.08
CA LEU A 112 -30.71 24.83 0.29
C LEU A 112 -31.51 24.30 -0.92
N ASP A 113 -32.79 24.56 -0.94
CA ASP A 113 -33.68 24.12 -2.02
C ASP A 113 -33.43 24.79 -3.40
N GLU A 114 -32.48 25.73 -3.49
CA GLU A 114 -32.30 26.56 -4.71
C GLU A 114 -30.86 26.52 -5.30
N SER A 115 -29.95 25.72 -4.81
CA SER A 115 -28.60 25.59 -5.39
C SER A 115 -28.25 24.13 -5.69
N GLU A 116 -28.91 23.57 -6.68
CA GLU A 116 -28.48 22.33 -7.30
C GLU A 116 -27.41 22.68 -8.35
N GLU A 117 -26.13 22.54 -7.98
CA GLU A 117 -25.08 22.50 -8.99
C GLU A 117 -25.16 21.15 -9.70
N VAL A 118 -25.40 21.17 -10.98
CA VAL A 118 -25.41 19.98 -11.82
C VAL A 118 -23.96 19.68 -12.22
N TYR A 119 -23.46 18.55 -11.80
CA TYR A 119 -22.15 18.04 -12.20
C TYR A 119 -22.34 17.12 -13.42
N GLU A 120 -22.04 17.64 -14.59
CA GLU A 120 -21.99 16.85 -15.83
C GLU A 120 -20.59 16.31 -16.05
N TYR A 121 -20.48 15.01 -16.37
CA TYR A 121 -19.21 14.35 -16.53
C TYR A 121 -19.18 13.34 -17.68
N VAL A 122 -17.97 13.08 -18.16
CA VAL A 122 -17.65 11.97 -19.05
C VAL A 122 -16.76 10.99 -18.29
N LEU A 123 -17.20 9.74 -18.19
CA LEU A 123 -16.45 8.63 -17.65
C LEU A 123 -16.00 7.73 -18.81
N CYS A 124 -14.68 7.51 -18.90
CA CYS A 124 -14.08 6.53 -19.80
C CYS A 124 -13.49 5.37 -19.00
N ALA A 125 -13.77 4.15 -19.44
CA ALA A 125 -13.16 2.96 -18.88
C ALA A 125 -12.65 2.06 -20.01
N ILE A 126 -11.37 1.73 -19.98
CA ILE A 126 -10.73 0.84 -20.97
C ILE A 126 -10.59 -0.53 -20.33
N CYS A 127 -11.37 -1.47 -20.83
CA CYS A 127 -11.57 -2.80 -20.27
C CYS A 127 -10.95 -3.87 -21.16
N PRO A 128 -10.04 -4.72 -20.65
CA PRO A 128 -9.60 -5.89 -21.40
C PRO A 128 -10.75 -6.80 -21.76
N VAL A 129 -10.66 -7.41 -22.93
CA VAL A 129 -11.66 -8.37 -23.41
C VAL A 129 -10.96 -9.68 -23.69
N GLU A 130 -11.41 -10.73 -23.05
CA GLU A 130 -10.79 -12.06 -23.13
C GLU A 130 -11.80 -13.10 -23.60
N LEU A 131 -11.30 -14.08 -24.39
CA LEU A 131 -12.10 -15.25 -24.71
C LEU A 131 -12.23 -16.15 -23.48
N THR A 132 -13.44 -16.62 -23.20
CA THR A 132 -13.67 -17.64 -22.16
C THR A 132 -12.76 -18.85 -22.37
N LYS A 133 -12.39 -19.52 -21.28
CA LYS A 133 -11.50 -20.71 -21.34
C LYS A 133 -12.08 -21.77 -22.27
N ALA A 134 -11.21 -22.37 -23.07
CA ALA A 134 -11.56 -23.54 -23.87
C ALA A 134 -12.01 -24.70 -22.96
N GLY A 135 -12.92 -25.52 -23.43
CA GLY A 135 -13.43 -26.64 -22.66
C GLY A 135 -14.49 -27.41 -23.44
N LEU A 136 -15.07 -28.41 -22.80
CA LEU A 136 -16.21 -29.15 -23.33
C LEU A 136 -17.51 -28.61 -22.76
N GLY A 137 -18.54 -28.55 -23.57
CA GLY A 137 -19.88 -28.18 -23.21
C GLY A 137 -20.91 -29.16 -23.73
N TYR A 138 -22.05 -29.26 -23.04
CA TYR A 138 -23.15 -30.08 -23.54
C TYR A 138 -24.04 -29.22 -24.45
N HIS A 139 -24.16 -29.61 -25.70
CA HIS A 139 -24.99 -28.99 -26.72
C HIS A 139 -26.36 -29.67 -26.73
N LYS A 140 -27.34 -29.05 -26.09
CA LYS A 140 -28.70 -29.59 -25.91
C LYS A 140 -29.37 -29.97 -27.22
N ASP A 141 -29.22 -29.12 -28.24
CA ASP A 141 -29.89 -29.29 -29.55
C ASP A 141 -29.44 -30.54 -30.30
N LYS A 142 -28.20 -30.97 -30.05
CA LYS A 142 -27.58 -32.12 -30.71
C LYS A 142 -27.40 -33.29 -29.77
N ASN A 143 -27.69 -33.13 -28.49
CA ASN A 143 -27.46 -34.09 -27.43
C ASN A 143 -26.04 -34.68 -27.44
N ILE A 144 -25.03 -33.82 -27.61
CA ILE A 144 -23.63 -34.19 -27.66
C ILE A 144 -22.78 -33.36 -26.72
N ILE A 145 -21.67 -33.93 -26.28
CA ILE A 145 -20.60 -33.18 -25.63
C ILE A 145 -19.57 -32.83 -26.72
N ALA A 146 -19.35 -31.54 -26.94
CA ALA A 146 -18.47 -31.00 -27.96
C ALA A 146 -17.69 -29.78 -27.41
N PRO A 147 -16.72 -29.27 -28.15
CA PRO A 147 -16.06 -27.99 -27.74
C PRO A 147 -17.07 -26.92 -27.47
N ARG A 148 -16.91 -26.24 -26.30
CA ARG A 148 -17.74 -25.13 -25.91
C ARG A 148 -17.52 -23.94 -26.85
N ILE A 149 -18.56 -23.29 -27.27
CA ILE A 149 -18.47 -21.98 -27.92
C ILE A 149 -17.83 -21.00 -26.93
N ARG A 150 -16.80 -20.30 -27.38
CA ARG A 150 -16.07 -19.34 -26.56
C ARG A 150 -16.62 -17.96 -26.80
N ASP A 151 -17.05 -17.32 -25.72
CA ASP A 151 -17.58 -15.97 -25.74
C ASP A 151 -16.51 -14.96 -25.29
N TRP A 152 -16.61 -13.76 -25.80
CA TRP A 152 -15.80 -12.65 -25.32
C TRP A 152 -16.40 -12.12 -24.01
N VAL A 153 -15.55 -11.94 -23.02
CA VAL A 153 -15.94 -11.40 -21.70
C VAL A 153 -15.13 -10.15 -21.40
N VAL A 154 -15.87 -9.11 -21.04
CA VAL A 154 -15.29 -7.83 -20.63
C VAL A 154 -14.84 -7.93 -19.19
N SER A 155 -13.57 -7.62 -18.95
CA SER A 155 -12.95 -7.60 -17.63
C SER A 155 -13.11 -6.22 -16.96
N VAL A 156 -12.65 -6.10 -15.72
CA VAL A 156 -12.59 -4.80 -15.04
C VAL A 156 -11.62 -3.85 -15.74
N PRO A 157 -11.81 -2.53 -15.67
CA PRO A 157 -10.93 -1.56 -16.32
C PRO A 157 -9.48 -1.72 -15.90
N GLU A 158 -8.57 -1.63 -16.86
CA GLU A 158 -7.13 -1.48 -16.61
C GLU A 158 -6.73 -0.01 -16.46
N THR A 159 -7.38 0.87 -17.23
CA THR A 159 -7.23 2.33 -17.13
C THR A 159 -8.53 3.03 -17.48
N GLY A 160 -8.62 4.31 -17.15
CA GLY A 160 -9.79 5.13 -17.45
C GLY A 160 -9.59 6.56 -16.96
N PHE A 161 -10.56 7.40 -17.27
CA PHE A 161 -10.56 8.78 -16.80
C PHE A 161 -11.98 9.29 -16.52
N LEU A 162 -12.05 10.31 -15.69
CA LEU A 162 -13.25 11.08 -15.38
C LEU A 162 -12.98 12.55 -15.68
N PHE A 163 -13.81 13.17 -16.50
CA PHE A 163 -13.71 14.60 -16.80
C PHE A 163 -15.05 15.32 -16.65
N PRO A 164 -15.08 16.48 -16.00
CA PRO A 164 -14.02 17.08 -15.20
C PRO A 164 -13.74 16.29 -13.92
N ALA A 165 -12.60 16.55 -13.27
CA ALA A 165 -12.32 15.97 -11.97
C ALA A 165 -13.36 16.44 -10.94
N PHE A 166 -13.76 15.54 -10.04
CA PHE A 166 -14.69 15.84 -8.98
C PHE A 166 -14.03 15.63 -7.62
N SER A 167 -13.79 16.73 -6.94
CA SER A 167 -13.15 16.76 -5.61
C SER A 167 -13.97 17.63 -4.67
N ASP A 168 -14.09 17.23 -3.41
CA ASP A 168 -14.75 17.99 -2.33
C ASP A 168 -16.12 18.60 -2.68
N ARG A 169 -16.91 17.87 -3.49
CA ARG A 169 -18.24 18.26 -3.98
C ARG A 169 -18.26 19.41 -4.99
N SER A 170 -17.15 19.69 -5.62
CA SER A 170 -17.04 20.62 -6.73
C SER A 170 -16.43 19.94 -7.96
N SER A 171 -16.77 20.44 -9.15
CA SER A 171 -16.11 20.06 -10.39
C SER A 171 -14.96 21.00 -10.70
N ASP A 172 -13.79 20.45 -11.07
CA ASP A 172 -12.67 21.23 -11.55
C ASP A 172 -12.44 20.94 -13.04
N VAL A 173 -12.84 21.87 -13.88
CA VAL A 173 -12.65 21.80 -15.35
C VAL A 173 -11.18 21.93 -15.78
N ASN A 174 -10.29 22.30 -14.88
CA ASN A 174 -8.84 22.35 -15.12
C ASN A 174 -8.14 21.04 -14.79
N ALA A 175 -8.88 20.09 -14.24
CA ALA A 175 -8.34 18.82 -13.79
C ALA A 175 -9.11 17.62 -14.34
N MET A 176 -8.42 16.51 -14.43
CA MET A 176 -8.96 15.22 -14.88
C MET A 176 -8.66 14.14 -13.86
N GLY A 177 -9.65 13.35 -13.49
CA GLY A 177 -9.44 12.14 -12.72
C GLY A 177 -8.90 11.04 -13.61
N TYR A 178 -7.76 10.45 -13.29
CA TYR A 178 -7.16 9.35 -14.03
C TYR A 178 -7.09 8.10 -13.15
N TYR A 179 -7.47 6.99 -13.73
CA TYR A 179 -7.46 5.68 -13.08
C TYR A 179 -6.46 4.74 -13.74
N VAL A 180 -5.69 4.05 -12.94
CA VAL A 180 -4.84 2.93 -13.34
C VAL A 180 -4.98 1.78 -12.34
N LYS A 181 -5.27 0.57 -12.83
CA LYS A 181 -5.44 -0.62 -12.00
C LYS A 181 -4.12 -1.06 -11.35
N ASP A 182 -3.06 -1.14 -12.14
CA ASP A 182 -1.71 -1.41 -11.65
C ASP A 182 -0.95 -0.10 -11.46
N ALA A 183 -0.89 0.36 -10.22
CA ALA A 183 -0.20 1.58 -9.86
C ALA A 183 1.31 1.62 -10.21
N LYS A 184 1.89 0.50 -10.65
CA LYS A 184 3.27 0.43 -11.14
C LYS A 184 3.40 0.66 -12.64
N LYS A 185 2.28 0.94 -13.33
CA LYS A 185 2.17 1.09 -14.78
C LYS A 185 1.26 2.26 -15.13
N ALA A 186 1.60 3.44 -14.65
CA ALA A 186 0.76 4.65 -14.79
C ALA A 186 0.61 5.17 -16.22
N GLN A 187 1.38 4.71 -17.19
CA GLN A 187 1.34 5.10 -18.62
C GLN A 187 1.43 6.62 -18.84
N PRO A 188 2.59 7.24 -18.63
CA PRO A 188 2.76 8.70 -18.80
C PRO A 188 2.36 9.21 -20.18
N ALA A 189 2.62 8.44 -21.25
CA ALA A 189 2.24 8.79 -22.62
C ALA A 189 0.71 8.94 -22.76
N PHE A 190 -0.08 8.09 -22.09
CA PHE A 190 -1.53 8.23 -22.09
C PHE A 190 -1.97 9.54 -21.42
N MET A 191 -1.36 9.90 -20.28
CA MET A 191 -1.68 11.15 -19.59
C MET A 191 -1.34 12.38 -20.45
N GLN A 192 -0.20 12.36 -21.14
CA GLN A 192 0.28 13.49 -21.93
C GLN A 192 -0.40 13.60 -23.29
N GLU A 193 -0.46 12.52 -24.05
CA GLU A 193 -0.84 12.56 -25.44
C GLU A 193 -2.34 12.31 -25.67
N VAL A 194 -2.98 11.51 -24.80
CA VAL A 194 -4.44 11.31 -24.88
C VAL A 194 -5.18 12.39 -24.12
N LEU A 195 -4.77 12.61 -22.84
CA LEU A 195 -5.49 13.50 -21.94
C LEU A 195 -5.00 14.97 -22.02
N GLY A 196 -3.81 15.23 -22.56
CA GLY A 196 -3.21 16.56 -22.59
C GLY A 196 -2.81 17.11 -21.22
N CYS A 197 -2.62 16.21 -20.27
CA CYS A 197 -2.31 16.53 -18.90
C CYS A 197 -0.81 16.41 -18.60
N GLU A 198 -0.37 16.99 -17.50
CA GLU A 198 0.94 16.72 -16.94
C GLU A 198 1.00 15.30 -16.41
N ALA A 199 2.06 14.56 -16.77
CA ALA A 199 2.20 13.20 -16.27
C ALA A 199 2.56 13.22 -14.78
N LYS A 200 1.80 12.47 -13.98
CA LYS A 200 2.10 12.24 -12.56
C LYS A 200 2.52 10.80 -12.32
N ARG A 201 3.48 10.62 -11.43
CA ARG A 201 3.83 9.29 -10.92
C ARG A 201 2.81 8.87 -9.86
N THR A 202 2.56 7.58 -9.78
CA THR A 202 1.81 7.04 -8.65
C THR A 202 2.70 6.90 -7.42
N ALA A 203 2.12 6.84 -6.23
CA ALA A 203 2.87 6.58 -4.99
C ALA A 203 3.72 5.29 -5.07
N ALA A 204 3.23 4.26 -5.78
CA ALA A 204 3.98 3.02 -5.99
C ALA A 204 5.20 3.22 -6.90
N GLU A 205 5.09 4.07 -7.91
CA GLU A 205 6.23 4.42 -8.80
C GLU A 205 7.22 5.32 -8.09
N GLU A 206 6.75 6.33 -7.34
CA GLU A 206 7.59 7.20 -6.51
C GLU A 206 8.44 6.37 -5.55
N LYS A 207 7.80 5.47 -4.81
CA LYS A 207 8.45 4.54 -3.89
C LYS A 207 9.50 3.68 -4.58
N LYS A 208 9.14 3.06 -5.71
CA LYS A 208 10.06 2.21 -6.46
C LYS A 208 11.28 2.99 -6.96
N THR A 209 11.05 4.21 -7.45
CA THR A 209 12.09 5.09 -7.95
C THR A 209 13.03 5.51 -6.83
N PHE A 210 12.50 6.00 -5.71
CA PHE A 210 13.28 6.39 -4.55
C PHE A 210 14.12 5.23 -3.99
N HIS A 211 13.51 4.05 -3.82
CA HIS A 211 14.25 2.86 -3.39
C HIS A 211 15.34 2.44 -4.39
N GLY A 212 15.10 2.62 -5.68
CA GLY A 212 16.11 2.41 -6.72
C GLY A 212 17.31 3.33 -6.53
N ILE A 213 17.07 4.63 -6.37
CA ILE A 213 18.11 5.65 -6.13
C ILE A 213 18.94 5.29 -4.89
N LEU A 214 18.27 5.02 -3.75
CA LEU A 214 18.98 4.65 -2.53
C LEU A 214 19.82 3.39 -2.73
N LYS A 215 19.25 2.37 -3.37
CA LYS A 215 19.95 1.12 -3.61
C LYS A 215 21.17 1.31 -4.48
N ASP A 216 21.04 2.01 -5.59
CA ASP A 216 22.11 2.17 -6.57
C ASP A 216 23.28 2.99 -5.98
N VAL A 217 22.96 4.06 -5.24
CA VAL A 217 24.00 4.93 -4.65
C VAL A 217 24.65 4.31 -3.40
N ILE A 218 23.86 3.77 -2.48
CA ILE A 218 24.38 3.25 -1.19
C ILE A 218 25.11 1.93 -1.38
N SER A 219 24.69 1.08 -2.35
CA SER A 219 25.38 -0.21 -2.59
C SER A 219 26.81 -0.06 -3.11
N GLU A 220 27.19 1.11 -3.60
CA GLU A 220 28.55 1.40 -4.02
C GLU A 220 29.50 1.60 -2.83
N GLU A 221 28.99 2.03 -1.66
CA GLU A 221 29.80 2.40 -0.50
C GLU A 221 29.71 1.38 0.65
N VAL A 222 28.53 0.74 0.82
CA VAL A 222 28.27 -0.08 2.02
C VAL A 222 27.87 -1.51 1.64
N GLU A 223 28.53 -2.52 2.24
CA GLU A 223 28.21 -3.93 1.99
C GLU A 223 26.77 -4.30 2.42
N ASP A 224 26.27 -3.76 3.53
CA ASP A 224 24.90 -3.98 4.02
C ASP A 224 23.96 -2.82 3.69
N ALA A 225 23.94 -2.42 2.41
CA ALA A 225 23.06 -1.35 1.92
C ALA A 225 21.58 -1.58 2.28
N LYS A 226 21.13 -2.83 2.36
CA LYS A 226 19.75 -3.16 2.66
C LYS A 226 19.34 -2.71 4.07
N THR A 227 20.17 -2.94 5.06
CA THR A 227 19.90 -2.51 6.45
C THR A 227 19.91 -0.99 6.54
N VAL A 228 20.89 -0.34 5.91
CA VAL A 228 20.99 1.13 5.89
C VAL A 228 19.74 1.76 5.23
N ILE A 229 19.26 1.22 4.11
CA ILE A 229 18.05 1.69 3.45
C ILE A 229 16.81 1.52 4.36
N LEU A 230 16.70 0.43 5.11
CA LEU A 230 15.62 0.24 6.06
C LEU A 230 15.70 1.21 7.24
N ASP A 231 16.89 1.51 7.72
CA ASP A 231 17.08 2.50 8.78
C ASP A 231 16.76 3.93 8.29
N ILE A 232 17.08 4.29 7.04
CA ILE A 232 16.66 5.56 6.42
C ILE A 232 15.13 5.64 6.32
N GLN A 233 14.48 4.55 5.91
CA GLN A 233 13.01 4.52 5.84
C GLN A 233 12.36 4.61 7.22
N GLN A 234 13.01 4.06 8.26
CA GLN A 234 12.53 4.21 9.63
C GLN A 234 12.59 5.67 10.08
N ASP A 235 13.69 6.36 9.81
CA ASP A 235 13.82 7.78 10.16
C ASP A 235 12.80 8.64 9.39
N LEU A 236 12.58 8.37 8.10
CA LEU A 236 11.52 9.04 7.34
C LEU A 236 10.13 8.78 7.94
N ASN A 237 9.86 7.54 8.41
CA ASN A 237 8.61 7.22 9.08
C ASN A 237 8.46 7.99 10.39
N ASP A 238 9.51 8.05 11.18
CA ASP A 238 9.52 8.75 12.46
C ASP A 238 9.31 10.26 12.25
N MET A 239 9.95 10.86 11.24
CA MET A 239 9.74 12.26 10.84
C MET A 239 8.27 12.51 10.44
N VAL A 240 7.65 11.60 9.66
CA VAL A 240 6.24 11.71 9.27
C VAL A 240 5.32 11.59 10.49
N GLU A 241 5.61 10.68 11.42
CA GLU A 241 4.81 10.51 12.64
C GLU A 241 4.94 11.72 13.57
N GLU A 242 6.15 12.24 13.75
CA GLU A 242 6.38 13.45 14.57
C GLU A 242 5.67 14.66 13.97
N HIS A 243 5.74 14.85 12.66
CA HIS A 243 5.07 15.95 11.99
C HIS A 243 3.54 15.86 12.12
N LYS A 244 2.97 14.67 11.96
CA LYS A 244 1.53 14.43 12.13
C LYS A 244 1.04 14.72 13.54
N ASN A 245 1.89 14.52 14.55
CA ASN A 245 1.56 14.83 15.95
C ASN A 245 1.52 16.33 16.25
N VAL A 246 2.22 17.16 15.45
CA VAL A 246 2.30 18.62 15.63
C VAL A 246 1.35 19.34 14.69
N PHE A 247 1.21 18.88 13.46
CA PHE A 247 0.43 19.50 12.38
C PHE A 247 -0.51 18.46 11.77
N GLU A 248 -1.75 18.38 12.26
CA GLU A 248 -2.71 17.29 11.95
C GLU A 248 -3.01 17.09 10.45
N ASN A 249 -2.77 18.05 9.56
CA ASN A 249 -3.18 17.98 8.15
C ASN A 249 -2.13 18.49 7.14
N GLU A 250 -0.90 18.74 7.55
CA GLU A 250 0.13 19.15 6.60
C GLU A 250 0.95 17.94 6.12
N PRO A 251 1.02 17.70 4.79
CA PRO A 251 1.79 16.58 4.25
C PRO A 251 3.29 16.86 4.34
N VAL A 252 4.07 15.86 4.70
CA VAL A 252 5.54 15.93 4.71
C VAL A 252 6.05 15.65 3.31
N LEU A 253 6.68 16.65 2.70
CA LEU A 253 7.32 16.51 1.38
C LEU A 253 8.76 16.03 1.55
N LEU A 254 9.21 15.15 0.65
CA LEU A 254 10.60 14.73 0.58
C LEU A 254 11.45 15.86 -0.04
N THR A 255 11.97 16.73 0.80
CA THR A 255 12.88 17.81 0.40
C THR A 255 14.34 17.41 0.61
N PRO A 256 15.33 18.06 -0.06
CA PRO A 256 16.75 17.78 0.17
C PRO A 256 17.14 17.82 1.66
N PRO A 257 16.70 18.80 2.48
CA PRO A 257 16.95 18.78 3.92
C PRO A 257 16.38 17.52 4.62
N ALA A 258 15.18 17.07 4.25
CA ALA A 258 14.57 15.87 4.83
C ALA A 258 15.33 14.60 4.45
N ILE A 259 15.86 14.52 3.21
CA ILE A 259 16.73 13.42 2.77
C ILE A 259 18.00 13.40 3.61
N ARG A 260 18.66 14.54 3.77
CA ARG A 260 19.89 14.70 4.55
C ARG A 260 19.68 14.30 6.01
N GLU A 261 18.60 14.72 6.62
CA GLU A 261 18.24 14.39 8.00
C GLU A 261 18.02 12.87 8.16
N ALA A 262 17.25 12.25 7.25
CA ALA A 262 16.99 10.81 7.28
C ALA A 262 18.26 9.96 7.03
N MET A 263 19.27 10.50 6.34
CA MET A 263 20.54 9.84 6.07
C MET A 263 21.62 10.17 7.09
N ALA A 264 21.38 11.15 7.97
CA ALA A 264 22.30 11.52 9.04
C ALA A 264 22.56 10.30 9.96
N GLU A 265 23.77 10.24 10.53
CA GLU A 265 24.17 9.20 11.51
C GLU A 265 24.14 7.75 10.99
N LYS A 266 23.94 7.53 9.68
CA LYS A 266 23.97 6.18 9.06
C LYS A 266 25.38 5.72 8.65
N GLY A 267 26.39 6.51 8.92
CA GLY A 267 27.78 6.21 8.57
C GLY A 267 28.09 6.38 7.07
N LEU A 268 27.22 7.09 6.34
CA LEU A 268 27.40 7.41 4.93
C LEU A 268 28.29 8.64 4.77
N SER A 269 29.08 8.68 3.67
CA SER A 269 29.89 9.85 3.35
C SER A 269 29.01 11.01 2.87
N GLU A 270 29.51 12.24 3.05
CA GLU A 270 28.81 13.45 2.56
C GLU A 270 28.64 13.43 1.04
N GLU A 271 29.55 12.77 0.31
CA GLU A 271 29.47 12.59 -1.14
C GLU A 271 28.27 11.74 -1.54
N VAL A 272 27.98 10.65 -0.81
CA VAL A 272 26.81 9.79 -1.05
C VAL A 272 25.50 10.52 -0.74
N ILE A 273 25.46 11.24 0.38
CA ILE A 273 24.27 12.02 0.75
C ILE A 273 23.95 13.06 -0.33
N SER A 274 24.97 13.85 -0.74
CA SER A 274 24.80 14.86 -1.78
C SER A 274 24.40 14.27 -3.14
N LYS A 275 24.94 13.09 -3.49
CA LYS A 275 24.56 12.38 -4.73
C LYS A 275 23.11 11.91 -4.70
N VAL A 276 22.61 11.43 -3.56
CA VAL A 276 21.20 11.08 -3.41
C VAL A 276 20.30 12.30 -3.50
N GLU A 277 20.67 13.41 -2.86
CA GLU A 277 19.92 14.67 -2.95
C GLU A 277 19.82 15.15 -4.41
N GLU A 278 20.94 15.20 -5.14
CA GLU A 278 21.00 15.65 -6.54
C GLU A 278 20.14 14.76 -7.45
N ILE A 279 20.27 13.43 -7.34
CA ILE A 279 19.48 12.51 -8.16
C ILE A 279 17.99 12.59 -7.81
N CYS A 280 17.63 12.77 -6.55
CA CYS A 280 16.24 12.96 -6.14
C CYS A 280 15.68 14.29 -6.69
N GLU A 281 16.43 15.37 -6.65
CA GLU A 281 16.03 16.66 -7.21
C GLU A 281 15.87 16.60 -8.74
N GLU A 282 16.80 15.96 -9.45
CA GLU A 282 16.69 15.72 -10.90
C GLU A 282 15.49 14.82 -11.26
N THR A 283 15.21 13.82 -10.41
CA THR A 283 14.18 12.81 -10.70
C THR A 283 12.78 13.31 -10.40
N PHE A 284 12.59 14.01 -9.29
CA PHE A 284 11.27 14.47 -8.84
C PHE A 284 10.98 15.93 -9.19
N GLY A 285 12.01 16.72 -9.49
CA GLY A 285 11.89 18.10 -9.94
C GLY A 285 11.13 19.01 -8.97
N ASP A 286 10.28 19.87 -9.53
CA ASP A 286 9.48 20.82 -8.75
C ASP A 286 8.33 20.18 -7.95
N THR A 287 8.10 18.88 -8.09
CA THR A 287 7.04 18.14 -7.40
C THR A 287 7.63 17.05 -6.51
N PRO A 288 8.19 17.41 -5.34
CA PRO A 288 8.74 16.42 -4.42
C PRO A 288 7.63 15.48 -3.94
N PRO A 289 7.91 14.15 -3.85
CA PRO A 289 6.93 13.19 -3.41
C PRO A 289 6.61 13.34 -1.93
N LEU A 290 5.46 12.83 -1.53
CA LEU A 290 5.11 12.73 -0.11
C LEU A 290 6.00 11.69 0.57
N ALA A 291 6.62 12.05 1.69
CA ALA A 291 7.48 11.14 2.43
C ALA A 291 6.76 9.84 2.83
N GLU A 292 5.47 9.93 3.20
CA GLU A 292 4.65 8.77 3.53
C GLU A 292 4.47 7.79 2.35
N ASN A 293 4.48 8.28 1.10
CA ASN A 293 4.39 7.44 -0.09
C ASN A 293 5.64 6.59 -0.31
N LEU A 294 6.78 7.00 0.22
CA LEU A 294 8.09 6.37 0.00
C LEU A 294 8.39 5.26 1.01
N ILE A 295 7.66 5.23 2.13
CA ILE A 295 7.89 4.30 3.24
C ILE A 295 7.35 2.90 2.89
N ASP A 296 8.15 1.86 3.11
CA ASP A 296 7.71 0.46 3.04
C ASP A 296 7.32 -0.07 4.42
N SER A 297 6.12 0.28 4.88
CA SER A 297 5.61 -0.15 6.18
C SER A 297 5.69 -1.66 6.41
N LYS A 298 5.54 -2.47 5.35
CA LYS A 298 5.67 -3.93 5.44
C LYS A 298 7.12 -4.36 5.66
N ALA A 299 8.06 -3.76 4.96
CA ALA A 299 9.48 -4.03 5.14
C ALA A 299 9.96 -3.57 6.52
N LEU A 300 9.51 -2.40 6.99
CA LEU A 300 9.80 -1.89 8.33
C LEU A 300 9.27 -2.80 9.44
N GLN A 301 8.01 -3.26 9.33
CA GLN A 301 7.45 -4.21 10.31
C GLN A 301 8.25 -5.51 10.36
N THR A 302 8.66 -6.04 9.20
CA THR A 302 9.47 -7.25 9.13
C THR A 302 10.85 -7.03 9.76
N HIS A 303 11.47 -5.87 9.50
CA HIS A 303 12.77 -5.51 10.05
C HIS A 303 12.70 -5.30 11.58
N ALA A 304 11.68 -4.60 12.07
CA ALA A 304 11.44 -4.42 13.51
C ALA A 304 11.22 -5.76 14.22
N ALA A 305 10.46 -6.68 13.60
CA ALA A 305 10.26 -8.02 14.14
C ALA A 305 11.58 -8.82 14.19
N ALA A 306 12.40 -8.73 13.16
CA ALA A 306 13.73 -9.38 13.13
C ALA A 306 14.68 -8.78 14.18
N LYS A 307 14.74 -7.45 14.35
CA LYS A 307 15.52 -6.80 15.42
C LYS A 307 15.08 -7.28 16.81
N LYS A 308 13.76 -7.33 17.07
CA LYS A 308 13.22 -7.85 18.33
C LYS A 308 13.58 -9.32 18.56
N ALA A 309 13.48 -10.15 17.53
CA ALA A 309 13.85 -11.56 17.62
C ALA A 309 15.33 -11.75 17.95
N ASN A 310 16.22 -10.95 17.34
CA ASN A 310 17.66 -10.99 17.62
C ASN A 310 17.98 -10.55 19.06
N VAL A 311 17.34 -9.48 19.55
CA VAL A 311 17.52 -9.01 20.94
C VAL A 311 17.07 -10.09 21.93
N LEU A 312 15.91 -10.70 21.70
CA LEU A 312 15.43 -11.80 22.54
C LEU A 312 16.34 -13.03 22.50
N ALA A 313 16.89 -13.35 21.32
CA ALA A 313 17.85 -14.46 21.20
C ALA A 313 19.12 -14.22 22.02
N LEU A 314 19.68 -13.00 21.98
CA LEU A 314 20.84 -12.62 22.80
C LEU A 314 20.51 -12.63 24.29
N GLU A 315 19.33 -12.20 24.68
CA GLU A 315 18.88 -12.24 26.07
C GLU A 315 18.73 -13.67 26.57
N VAL A 316 18.12 -14.55 25.76
CA VAL A 316 18.00 -15.99 26.05
C VAL A 316 19.38 -16.63 26.20
N GLU A 317 20.34 -16.27 25.36
CA GLU A 317 21.72 -16.81 25.46
C GLU A 317 22.44 -16.31 26.70
N SER A 318 22.27 -15.03 27.04
CA SER A 318 22.81 -14.48 28.29
C SER A 318 22.21 -15.12 29.55
N LEU A 319 20.90 -15.40 29.51
CA LEU A 319 20.22 -16.09 30.60
C LEU A 319 20.63 -17.56 30.72
N LYS A 320 20.89 -18.25 29.61
CA LYS A 320 21.45 -19.62 29.61
C LYS A 320 22.86 -19.65 30.24
N GLN A 321 23.75 -18.72 29.86
CA GLN A 321 25.08 -18.62 30.45
C GLN A 321 24.99 -18.36 31.96
N LYS A 322 24.12 -17.48 32.41
CA LYS A 322 23.91 -17.24 33.86
C LYS A 322 23.33 -18.44 34.61
N LEU A 323 22.54 -19.28 33.95
CA LEU A 323 22.04 -20.53 34.49
C LEU A 323 23.14 -21.56 34.59
N GLU A 324 23.99 -21.72 33.55
CA GLU A 324 25.15 -22.62 33.57
C GLU A 324 26.17 -22.19 34.62
N GLU A 325 26.42 -20.89 34.80
CA GLU A 325 27.27 -20.37 35.88
C GLU A 325 26.70 -20.66 37.29
N LYS A 326 25.37 -20.64 37.47
CA LYS A 326 24.71 -21.01 38.72
C LYS A 326 24.72 -22.51 38.98
N GLU A 327 24.60 -23.34 37.97
CA GLU A 327 24.70 -24.81 38.10
C GLU A 327 26.13 -25.28 38.33
N ALA A 328 27.15 -24.47 38.00
CA ALA A 328 28.58 -24.74 38.25
C ALA A 328 29.00 -24.43 39.69
N LEU A 329 28.11 -23.98 40.57
CA LEU A 329 28.40 -23.83 42.00
C LEU A 329 28.55 -25.24 42.64
N PRO A 330 29.56 -25.46 43.52
CA PRO A 330 29.89 -26.81 43.98
C PRO A 330 28.76 -27.45 44.78
N GLU A 331 28.51 -28.75 44.52
CA GLU A 331 27.47 -29.66 45.11
C GLU A 331 27.47 -29.80 46.64
N LYS A 332 27.87 -28.80 47.38
CA LYS A 332 27.98 -28.86 48.83
C LYS A 332 27.13 -27.88 49.62
N GLU A 333 26.24 -27.17 48.93
CA GLU A 333 25.29 -26.27 49.58
C GLU A 333 23.98 -27.02 49.91
N VAL A 334 23.70 -27.16 51.19
CA VAL A 334 22.43 -27.72 51.70
C VAL A 334 21.45 -26.55 51.84
N ILE A 335 20.52 -26.41 50.91
CA ILE A 335 19.46 -25.39 50.98
C ILE A 335 18.28 -25.98 51.73
N LEU A 336 18.01 -25.42 52.92
CA LEU A 336 16.82 -25.74 53.74
C LEU A 336 15.82 -24.58 53.62
N GLN A 337 14.62 -24.88 53.13
CA GLN A 337 13.51 -23.91 53.01
C GLN A 337 12.63 -24.11 54.25
N VAL A 338 12.61 -23.16 55.17
CA VAL A 338 11.80 -23.15 56.39
C VAL A 338 10.92 -21.90 56.43
N SER A 339 9.73 -21.98 57.10
CA SER A 339 8.89 -20.82 57.30
C SER A 339 9.59 -19.77 58.16
N ALA A 340 9.29 -18.47 57.90
CA ALA A 340 9.93 -17.37 58.64
C ALA A 340 9.63 -17.44 60.15
N GLU A 341 8.55 -18.07 60.58
CA GLU A 341 8.17 -18.26 61.98
C GLU A 341 9.04 -19.24 62.73
N LYS A 342 9.67 -20.19 62.02
CA LYS A 342 10.58 -21.20 62.59
C LYS A 342 12.05 -20.82 62.60
N LEU A 343 12.41 -19.75 61.99
CA LEU A 343 13.82 -19.28 61.98
C LEU A 343 14.44 -19.12 63.38
N PRO A 344 13.69 -18.64 64.40
CA PRO A 344 14.23 -18.50 65.75
C PRO A 344 14.50 -19.85 66.47
N ASP A 345 13.83 -20.93 66.08
CA ASP A 345 13.87 -22.24 66.70
C ASP A 345 14.96 -23.16 66.13
N ILE A 346 15.62 -22.72 65.05
CA ILE A 346 16.73 -23.47 64.45
C ILE A 346 17.96 -23.37 65.33
N GLN A 347 18.43 -24.53 65.80
CA GLN A 347 19.60 -24.62 66.67
C GLN A 347 20.72 -25.40 66.00
N THR A 348 21.94 -25.11 66.43
CA THR A 348 23.12 -25.83 65.96
C THR A 348 23.65 -26.67 67.12
N GLU A 349 23.59 -28.00 66.98
CA GLU A 349 24.08 -28.94 68.02
C GLU A 349 25.22 -29.85 67.49
N PHE A 350 25.99 -30.33 68.39
CA PHE A 350 26.98 -31.34 68.08
C PHE A 350 26.46 -32.74 68.46
N ILE A 351 26.11 -33.52 67.45
CA ILE A 351 25.64 -34.88 67.60
C ILE A 351 26.68 -35.83 67.06
N ASN A 352 27.17 -36.76 67.93
CA ASN A 352 28.20 -37.71 67.55
C ASN A 352 29.47 -37.08 66.95
N GLY A 353 29.89 -35.91 67.46
CA GLY A 353 31.10 -35.20 67.01
C GLY A 353 30.94 -34.44 65.68
N LYS A 354 29.75 -34.37 65.11
CA LYS A 354 29.44 -33.60 63.91
C LYS A 354 28.57 -32.43 64.23
N LYS A 355 28.80 -31.29 63.63
CA LYS A 355 27.95 -30.11 63.72
C LYS A 355 26.68 -30.33 62.90
N CYS A 356 25.53 -30.32 63.57
CA CYS A 356 24.23 -30.56 62.97
C CYS A 356 23.35 -29.31 63.11
N ILE A 357 22.49 -29.07 62.14
CA ILE A 357 21.40 -28.11 62.25
C ILE A 357 20.15 -28.88 62.66
N VAL A 358 19.56 -28.49 63.78
CA VAL A 358 18.38 -29.12 64.36
C VAL A 358 17.21 -28.18 64.15
N ILE A 359 16.18 -28.67 63.47
CA ILE A 359 14.92 -27.95 63.22
C ILE A 359 13.82 -28.74 63.92
N PRO A 360 13.19 -28.19 64.97
CA PRO A 360 12.03 -28.86 65.61
C PRO A 360 10.83 -28.90 64.69
N LEU A 361 10.21 -30.06 64.57
CA LEU A 361 9.00 -30.27 63.82
C LEU A 361 7.82 -30.59 64.79
N GLU A 362 6.66 -30.00 64.54
CA GLU A 362 5.42 -30.34 65.23
C GLU A 362 4.86 -31.67 64.72
N GLU A 363 3.87 -32.26 65.42
CA GLU A 363 3.36 -33.57 65.03
C GLU A 363 2.69 -33.63 63.65
N ASP A 364 2.25 -32.52 63.14
CA ASP A 364 1.58 -32.38 61.83
C ASP A 364 2.53 -31.85 60.71
N GLU A 365 3.78 -31.64 61.00
CA GLU A 365 4.75 -31.11 60.06
C GLU A 365 5.65 -32.20 59.45
N HIS A 366 5.89 -32.10 58.17
CA HIS A 366 6.73 -33.00 57.39
C HIS A 366 7.96 -32.28 56.81
N ALA A 367 9.14 -32.88 56.91
CA ALA A 367 10.33 -32.38 56.28
C ALA A 367 10.52 -32.96 54.87
N THR A 368 10.84 -32.10 53.91
CA THR A 368 11.25 -32.51 52.57
C THR A 368 12.68 -32.07 52.28
N ILE A 369 13.53 -32.98 51.87
CA ILE A 369 14.88 -32.69 51.47
C ILE A 369 15.07 -33.08 50.00
N ASN A 370 15.41 -32.12 49.13
CA ASN A 370 15.56 -32.32 47.70
C ASN A 370 14.28 -32.94 47.08
N GLY A 371 13.10 -32.50 47.51
CA GLY A 371 11.82 -32.96 46.96
C GLY A 371 11.38 -34.37 47.38
N LYS A 372 12.11 -35.01 48.28
CA LYS A 372 11.72 -36.29 48.86
C LYS A 372 11.20 -36.08 50.30
N HIS A 373 10.04 -36.65 50.61
CA HIS A 373 9.52 -36.66 51.96
C HIS A 373 10.42 -37.46 52.88
N TRP A 374 10.78 -36.84 53.98
CA TRP A 374 11.55 -37.50 55.06
C TRP A 374 10.60 -37.89 56.18
N ASP A 375 10.03 -39.08 56.01
CA ASP A 375 9.26 -39.68 57.10
C ASP A 375 10.17 -40.46 58.01
N ASN A 376 9.97 -40.28 59.32
CA ASN A 376 10.71 -40.88 60.42
C ASN A 376 11.25 -42.29 60.11
N ALA A 377 12.54 -42.43 59.90
CA ALA A 377 13.18 -43.73 60.02
C ALA A 377 13.21 -44.08 61.50
N PRO A 378 12.76 -45.26 61.90
CA PRO A 378 12.89 -45.68 63.30
C PRO A 378 14.33 -45.80 63.73
N PHE A 379 14.62 -45.29 64.92
CA PHE A 379 15.90 -45.49 65.56
C PHE A 379 16.17 -46.96 65.82
#